data_efb606bb86fec04586edb5f75e066889
#
_entry.id   efb606bb86fec04586edb5f75e066889
#
_cell.length_a   1.000
_cell.length_b   1.000
_cell.length_c   1.000
_cell.angle_alpha   90.00
_cell.angle_beta   90.00
_cell.angle_gamma   90.00
#
_symmetry.space_group_name_H-M   'P 1'
#
loop_
_entity.id
_entity.type
_entity.pdbx_description
1 polymer ?
#
loop_
_entity_poly.entity_id
_entity_poly.type
_entity_poly.pdbx_seq_one_letter_code
_entity_poly.pdbx_strand_id
1 'polypeptide(L)'
;MGIFDKGVKNTNRSFFEKLSRAIVGHSRVDDSVLDAMEEALVETDMGVDTTLKIIDNLEERVSRDKYMSLEELTAMLREEIAALLKVDSEKTEGGEADKSACDGASEEEEKSEVERMIDPAKKPYVILVVGVNGVGKTTTIGKIASKLARAGKKVVLGAADTFRAAAVDQLVIWAERAGVDIVRQEMGADPASVAYDTVKSAVAKGADVVIIDTAGRLHNRVDLMNELTKIRNVISKVVPDGPQEVLLVLDASTGQNAFQQAREFARATKVTSLALTKLDGSAKGGVVVGIVDQLQIPLKYIGIGEGVDDLKLFDRKEFADSLFDISSIKS
;
A
#
# COMPACT_ATOMS: atom_id res chain seq x y z
N MET A 1 -13.75 -2.73 -17.13
CA MET A 1 -13.00 -1.51 -16.74
C MET A 1 -12.34 -1.85 -15.43
N GLY A 2 -11.01 -1.95 -15.37
CA GLY A 2 -10.27 -2.43 -14.20
C GLY A 2 -10.44 -1.50 -12.99
N ILE A 3 -10.30 -2.05 -11.79
CA ILE A 3 -10.49 -1.32 -10.52
C ILE A 3 -9.54 -0.11 -10.43
N PHE A 4 -8.37 -0.17 -11.08
CA PHE A 4 -7.37 0.89 -11.10
C PHE A 4 -7.53 1.94 -12.22
N ASP A 5 -8.39 1.70 -13.21
CA ASP A 5 -8.49 2.56 -14.41
C ASP A 5 -8.82 4.03 -14.10
N LYS A 6 -9.60 4.33 -13.08
CA LYS A 6 -10.00 5.71 -12.74
C LYS A 6 -8.96 6.49 -11.95
N GLY A 7 -8.23 5.84 -11.05
CA GLY A 7 -7.33 6.50 -10.10
C GLY A 7 -5.88 6.57 -10.57
N VAL A 8 -5.44 5.68 -11.46
CA VAL A 8 -4.03 5.54 -11.87
C VAL A 8 -3.78 6.06 -13.30
N LYS A 9 -4.78 6.69 -13.94
CA LYS A 9 -4.70 7.19 -15.34
C LYS A 9 -3.48 8.06 -15.63
N ASN A 10 -3.16 9.00 -14.75
CA ASN A 10 -2.02 9.90 -14.95
C ASN A 10 -0.68 9.16 -14.79
N THR A 11 -0.60 8.25 -13.84
CA THR A 11 0.55 7.38 -13.58
C THR A 11 0.82 6.47 -14.77
N ASN A 12 -0.21 5.78 -15.24
CA ASN A 12 -0.13 4.82 -16.34
C ASN A 12 0.20 5.52 -17.65
N ARG A 13 -0.44 6.67 -17.92
CA ARG A 13 -0.17 7.46 -19.11
C ARG A 13 1.30 7.91 -19.18
N SER A 14 1.83 8.42 -18.09
CA SER A 14 3.23 8.87 -18.03
C SER A 14 4.21 7.70 -18.20
N PHE A 15 3.97 6.57 -17.53
CA PHE A 15 4.79 5.37 -17.64
C PHE A 15 4.78 4.84 -19.07
N PHE A 16 3.59 4.65 -19.64
CA PHE A 16 3.42 4.12 -20.98
C PHE A 16 3.95 5.05 -22.08
N GLU A 17 3.74 6.38 -21.96
CA GLU A 17 4.28 7.35 -22.93
C GLU A 17 5.81 7.33 -22.98
N LYS A 18 6.47 7.19 -21.83
CA LYS A 18 7.93 7.09 -21.74
C LYS A 18 8.43 5.81 -22.38
N LEU A 19 7.84 4.68 -21.98
CA LEU A 19 8.18 3.37 -22.54
C LEU A 19 7.92 3.30 -24.05
N SER A 20 6.78 3.80 -24.51
CA SER A 20 6.46 3.83 -25.95
C SER A 20 7.44 4.66 -26.76
N ARG A 21 7.92 5.81 -26.23
CA ARG A 21 8.94 6.61 -26.90
C ARG A 21 10.27 5.85 -27.04
N ALA A 22 10.64 5.08 -26.02
CA ALA A 22 11.84 4.25 -26.05
C ALA A 22 11.77 3.16 -27.14
N ILE A 23 10.57 2.65 -27.42
CA ILE A 23 10.35 1.51 -28.32
C ILE A 23 9.98 1.95 -29.75
N VAL A 24 9.32 3.11 -29.91
CA VAL A 24 8.83 3.60 -31.22
C VAL A 24 9.99 3.88 -32.19
N GLY A 25 9.93 3.29 -33.37
CA GLY A 25 10.93 3.46 -34.43
C GLY A 25 11.90 2.29 -34.57
N HIS A 26 11.90 1.36 -33.65
CA HIS A 26 12.72 0.14 -33.70
C HIS A 26 11.90 -1.03 -34.28
N SER A 27 12.51 -1.78 -35.19
CA SER A 27 11.87 -2.96 -35.84
C SER A 27 12.30 -4.28 -35.19
N ARG A 28 13.29 -4.23 -34.27
CA ARG A 28 13.83 -5.36 -33.52
C ARG A 28 14.26 -4.91 -32.15
N VAL A 29 14.31 -5.84 -31.20
CA VAL A 29 14.87 -5.62 -29.88
C VAL A 29 16.39 -5.78 -29.98
N ASP A 30 17.12 -4.70 -29.78
CA ASP A 30 18.57 -4.63 -29.72
C ASP A 30 19.00 -3.87 -28.45
N ASP A 31 20.30 -3.77 -28.23
CA ASP A 31 20.87 -3.10 -27.04
C ASP A 31 20.36 -1.66 -26.92
N SER A 32 20.14 -0.95 -28.03
CA SER A 32 19.66 0.41 -28.03
C SER A 32 18.20 0.54 -27.52
N VAL A 33 17.38 -0.48 -27.73
CA VAL A 33 16.02 -0.55 -27.18
C VAL A 33 16.07 -0.81 -25.67
N LEU A 34 16.95 -1.69 -25.22
CA LEU A 34 17.12 -1.99 -23.80
C LEU A 34 17.65 -0.78 -23.03
N ASP A 35 18.66 -0.07 -23.56
CA ASP A 35 19.18 1.18 -22.99
C ASP A 35 18.08 2.26 -22.87
N ALA A 36 17.27 2.44 -23.89
CA ALA A 36 16.16 3.39 -23.89
C ALA A 36 15.05 2.99 -22.90
N MET A 37 14.81 1.68 -22.72
CA MET A 37 13.89 1.17 -21.70
C MET A 37 14.43 1.39 -20.29
N GLU A 38 15.73 1.19 -20.06
CA GLU A 38 16.38 1.47 -18.78
C GLU A 38 16.16 2.95 -18.39
N GLU A 39 16.48 3.89 -19.30
CA GLU A 39 16.25 5.31 -19.07
C GLU A 39 14.79 5.63 -18.76
N ALA A 40 13.85 5.05 -19.53
CA ALA A 40 12.43 5.24 -19.31
C ALA A 40 11.95 4.70 -17.93
N LEU A 41 12.45 3.55 -17.50
CA LEU A 41 12.11 2.96 -16.21
C LEU A 41 12.68 3.78 -15.04
N VAL A 42 13.93 4.25 -15.12
CA VAL A 42 14.55 5.14 -14.12
C VAL A 42 13.73 6.42 -13.95
N GLU A 43 13.26 7.01 -15.05
CA GLU A 43 12.42 8.22 -15.02
C GLU A 43 11.07 8.02 -14.30
N THR A 44 10.61 6.79 -14.09
CA THR A 44 9.37 6.48 -13.36
C THR A 44 9.56 6.46 -11.83
N ASP A 45 10.73 6.81 -11.32
CA ASP A 45 11.13 6.70 -9.90
C ASP A 45 11.17 5.24 -9.36
N MET A 46 11.30 4.24 -10.24
CA MET A 46 11.42 2.83 -9.84
C MET A 46 12.69 2.57 -9.03
N GLY A 47 13.73 3.35 -9.26
CA GLY A 47 15.05 3.20 -8.64
C GLY A 47 15.99 2.36 -9.50
N VAL A 48 17.27 2.73 -9.45
CA VAL A 48 18.30 2.14 -10.33
C VAL A 48 18.45 0.64 -10.12
N ASP A 49 18.54 0.18 -8.86
CA ASP A 49 18.75 -1.25 -8.55
C ASP A 49 17.63 -2.14 -9.09
N THR A 50 16.36 -1.70 -8.96
CA THR A 50 15.19 -2.43 -9.45
C THR A 50 15.12 -2.38 -10.99
N THR A 51 15.45 -1.23 -11.59
CA THR A 51 15.52 -1.09 -13.04
C THR A 51 16.55 -2.04 -13.64
N LEU A 52 17.78 -2.07 -13.11
CA LEU A 52 18.84 -2.96 -13.59
C LEU A 52 18.41 -4.43 -13.52
N LYS A 53 17.78 -4.86 -12.42
CA LYS A 53 17.25 -6.24 -12.34
C LYS A 53 16.27 -6.57 -13.47
N ILE A 54 15.37 -5.63 -13.80
CA ILE A 54 14.41 -5.83 -14.89
C ILE A 54 15.14 -5.93 -16.23
N ILE A 55 16.08 -5.02 -16.50
CA ILE A 55 16.82 -4.98 -17.76
C ILE A 55 17.68 -6.24 -17.92
N ASP A 56 18.44 -6.64 -16.87
CA ASP A 56 19.25 -7.86 -16.89
C ASP A 56 18.40 -9.12 -17.20
N ASN A 57 17.23 -9.24 -16.57
CA ASN A 57 16.30 -10.35 -16.83
C ASN A 57 15.75 -10.32 -18.27
N LEU A 58 15.42 -9.12 -18.78
CA LEU A 58 14.96 -8.96 -20.16
C LEU A 58 16.07 -9.29 -21.15
N GLU A 59 17.31 -8.83 -20.92
CA GLU A 59 18.47 -9.11 -21.77
C GLU A 59 18.75 -10.62 -21.84
N GLU A 60 18.72 -11.32 -20.71
CA GLU A 60 18.88 -12.78 -20.67
C GLU A 60 17.79 -13.50 -21.49
N ARG A 61 16.54 -13.04 -21.43
CA ARG A 61 15.41 -13.61 -22.18
C ARG A 61 15.54 -13.30 -23.68
N VAL A 62 15.87 -12.05 -24.04
CA VAL A 62 16.07 -11.61 -25.44
C VAL A 62 17.23 -12.36 -26.11
N SER A 63 18.32 -12.61 -25.38
CA SER A 63 19.49 -13.37 -25.90
C SER A 63 19.16 -14.83 -26.22
N ARG A 64 18.20 -15.42 -25.51
CA ARG A 64 17.70 -16.79 -25.77
C ARG A 64 16.79 -16.85 -26.98
N ASP A 65 15.87 -15.87 -27.12
CA ASP A 65 14.81 -15.85 -28.12
C ASP A 65 15.20 -14.88 -29.25
N LYS A 66 15.92 -15.39 -30.28
CA LYS A 66 16.58 -14.61 -31.35
C LYS A 66 15.68 -13.68 -32.19
N TYR A 67 14.36 -13.72 -32.05
CA TYR A 67 13.41 -12.90 -32.79
C TYR A 67 12.24 -12.51 -31.88
N MET A 68 12.41 -11.42 -31.16
CA MET A 68 11.36 -10.91 -30.27
C MET A 68 10.69 -9.69 -30.89
N SER A 69 9.36 -9.69 -30.91
CA SER A 69 8.57 -8.52 -31.25
C SER A 69 8.50 -7.54 -30.08
N LEU A 70 8.21 -6.27 -30.36
CA LEU A 70 8.01 -5.27 -29.31
C LEU A 70 6.81 -5.59 -28.41
N GLU A 71 5.81 -6.31 -28.94
CA GLU A 71 4.65 -6.77 -28.18
C GLU A 71 5.06 -7.86 -27.18
N GLU A 72 5.92 -8.80 -27.59
CA GLU A 72 6.49 -9.83 -26.71
C GLU A 72 7.38 -9.21 -25.63
N LEU A 73 8.22 -8.25 -25.97
CA LEU A 73 9.05 -7.51 -25.01
C LEU A 73 8.19 -6.79 -23.96
N THR A 74 7.12 -6.13 -24.38
CA THR A 74 6.17 -5.47 -23.46
C THR A 74 5.47 -6.47 -22.55
N ALA A 75 5.08 -7.64 -23.07
CA ALA A 75 4.49 -8.71 -22.27
C ALA A 75 5.47 -9.24 -21.21
N MET A 76 6.74 -9.44 -21.60
CA MET A 76 7.80 -9.87 -20.67
C MET A 76 8.08 -8.84 -19.59
N LEU A 77 8.16 -7.56 -19.94
CA LEU A 77 8.33 -6.48 -18.94
C LEU A 77 7.18 -6.47 -17.93
N ARG A 78 5.95 -6.69 -18.38
CA ARG A 78 4.77 -6.83 -17.51
C ARG A 78 4.90 -8.01 -16.56
N GLU A 79 5.35 -9.17 -17.05
CA GLU A 79 5.61 -10.36 -16.24
C GLU A 79 6.69 -10.12 -15.19
N GLU A 80 7.82 -9.48 -15.57
CA GLU A 80 8.91 -9.15 -14.66
C GLU A 80 8.45 -8.18 -13.56
N ILE A 81 7.70 -7.14 -13.90
CA ILE A 81 7.12 -6.22 -12.90
C ILE A 81 6.17 -6.97 -11.95
N ALA A 82 5.30 -7.82 -12.48
CA ALA A 82 4.38 -8.61 -11.65
C ALA A 82 5.14 -9.60 -10.73
N ALA A 83 6.27 -10.14 -11.20
CA ALA A 83 7.13 -11.02 -10.40
C ALA A 83 7.81 -10.26 -9.25
N LEU A 84 8.34 -9.06 -9.51
CA LEU A 84 8.97 -8.21 -8.48
C LEU A 84 7.98 -7.73 -7.40
N LEU A 85 6.70 -7.60 -7.74
CA LEU A 85 5.64 -7.26 -6.80
C LEU A 85 5.21 -8.43 -5.90
N LYS A 86 5.74 -9.64 -6.16
CA LYS A 86 5.50 -10.82 -5.31
C LYS A 86 6.47 -10.83 -4.14
N VAL A 87 5.93 -10.81 -2.93
CA VAL A 87 6.70 -10.97 -1.70
C VAL A 87 6.49 -12.39 -1.15
N ASP A 88 7.57 -13.08 -0.79
CA ASP A 88 7.52 -14.49 -0.32
C ASP A 88 6.72 -14.70 0.98
N SER A 89 6.36 -13.64 1.70
CA SER A 89 5.48 -13.71 2.86
C SER A 89 4.02 -13.97 2.51
N GLU A 90 3.63 -13.93 1.23
CA GLU A 90 2.28 -14.28 0.74
C GLU A 90 2.03 -15.80 0.69
N LYS A 91 2.66 -16.59 1.56
CA LYS A 91 2.36 -18.02 1.74
C LYS A 91 1.01 -18.30 2.42
N THR A 92 0.09 -17.36 2.44
CA THR A 92 -1.32 -17.64 2.67
C THR A 92 -1.95 -17.88 1.30
N GLU A 93 -2.19 -19.12 1.01
CA GLU A 93 -2.90 -19.63 -0.14
C GLU A 93 -4.26 -18.93 -0.31
N GLY A 94 -4.28 -17.85 -1.07
CA GLY A 94 -5.48 -17.22 -1.60
C GLY A 94 -5.62 -17.69 -3.04
N GLY A 95 -6.54 -18.63 -3.26
CA GLY A 95 -6.78 -19.24 -4.56
C GLY A 95 -6.98 -18.21 -5.66
N GLU A 96 -6.53 -18.55 -6.87
CA GLU A 96 -6.83 -17.85 -8.11
C GLU A 96 -8.35 -17.79 -8.30
N ALA A 97 -8.95 -16.66 -7.93
CA ALA A 97 -10.34 -16.38 -8.25
C ALA A 97 -10.36 -15.67 -9.61
N ASP A 98 -10.74 -16.43 -10.62
CA ASP A 98 -11.14 -15.92 -11.94
C ASP A 98 -12.37 -15.02 -11.74
N LYS A 99 -12.25 -13.72 -11.96
CA LYS A 99 -13.35 -12.76 -11.77
C LYS A 99 -13.75 -12.13 -13.09
N SER A 100 -14.89 -12.59 -13.60
CA SER A 100 -15.71 -11.80 -14.52
C SER A 100 -16.43 -10.69 -13.73
N ALA A 101 -16.31 -9.46 -14.20
CA ALA A 101 -16.95 -8.29 -13.61
C ALA A 101 -18.47 -8.37 -13.70
N CYS A 102 -19.16 -8.25 -12.54
CA CYS A 102 -20.57 -7.88 -12.48
C CYS A 102 -20.75 -6.76 -11.44
N ASP A 103 -21.54 -5.76 -11.80
CA ASP A 103 -21.96 -4.66 -10.93
C ASP A 103 -22.82 -5.20 -9.77
N GLY A 104 -22.36 -4.93 -8.55
CA GLY A 104 -23.01 -5.33 -7.30
C GLY A 104 -22.22 -6.44 -6.61
N ALA A 105 -21.33 -6.04 -5.66
CA ALA A 105 -20.59 -7.03 -4.85
C ALA A 105 -21.56 -7.94 -4.11
N SER A 106 -21.41 -9.25 -4.30
CA SER A 106 -22.19 -10.25 -3.54
C SER A 106 -21.67 -10.30 -2.09
N GLU A 107 -22.50 -10.74 -1.15
CA GLU A 107 -22.08 -10.93 0.26
C GLU A 107 -20.83 -11.83 0.38
N GLU A 108 -20.60 -12.70 -0.56
CA GLU A 108 -19.41 -13.57 -0.64
C GLU A 108 -18.14 -12.79 -1.05
N GLU A 109 -18.28 -11.80 -1.95
CA GLU A 109 -17.15 -10.94 -2.36
C GLU A 109 -16.73 -10.00 -1.25
N GLU A 110 -17.68 -9.38 -0.52
CA GLU A 110 -17.38 -8.54 0.64
C GLU A 110 -16.70 -9.35 1.76
N LYS A 111 -17.15 -10.57 2.00
CA LYS A 111 -16.54 -11.46 2.97
C LYS A 111 -15.11 -11.85 2.58
N SER A 112 -14.87 -12.15 1.31
CA SER A 112 -13.55 -12.44 0.77
C SER A 112 -12.62 -11.20 0.86
N GLU A 113 -13.12 -9.98 0.63
CA GLU A 113 -12.35 -8.75 0.79
C GLU A 113 -11.91 -8.56 2.26
N VAL A 114 -12.82 -8.77 3.22
CA VAL A 114 -12.51 -8.66 4.65
C VAL A 114 -11.47 -9.68 5.10
N GLU A 115 -11.54 -10.91 4.63
CA GLU A 115 -10.57 -11.97 4.95
C GLU A 115 -9.16 -11.64 4.43
N ARG A 116 -9.06 -10.87 3.35
CA ARG A 116 -7.78 -10.31 2.87
C ARG A 116 -7.32 -9.09 3.69
N MET A 117 -8.25 -8.39 4.34
CA MET A 117 -7.91 -7.22 5.18
C MET A 117 -7.44 -7.61 6.58
N ILE A 118 -7.99 -8.66 7.16
CA ILE A 118 -7.70 -9.09 8.55
C ILE A 118 -7.71 -10.62 8.64
N ASP A 119 -6.99 -11.16 9.62
CA ASP A 119 -7.14 -12.57 10.00
C ASP A 119 -8.31 -12.71 11.00
N PRO A 120 -9.44 -13.32 10.60
CA PRO A 120 -10.62 -13.44 11.44
C PRO A 120 -10.41 -14.38 12.66
N ALA A 121 -9.36 -15.18 12.66
CA ALA A 121 -8.99 -16.03 13.82
C ALA A 121 -8.37 -15.22 14.97
N LYS A 122 -7.89 -13.99 14.68
CA LYS A 122 -7.28 -13.09 15.66
C LYS A 122 -8.30 -12.07 16.16
N LYS A 123 -8.65 -12.12 17.44
CA LYS A 123 -9.66 -11.22 18.05
C LYS A 123 -9.14 -10.61 19.35
N PRO A 124 -9.01 -9.28 19.44
CA PRO A 124 -9.07 -8.35 18.30
C PRO A 124 -7.83 -8.45 17.39
N TYR A 125 -8.02 -8.27 16.08
CA TYR A 125 -6.94 -8.03 15.13
C TYR A 125 -6.45 -6.59 15.28
N VAL A 126 -5.21 -6.38 15.69
CA VAL A 126 -4.67 -5.07 16.01
C VAL A 126 -3.78 -4.57 14.87
N ILE A 127 -4.16 -3.44 14.28
CA ILE A 127 -3.43 -2.72 13.24
C ILE A 127 -2.81 -1.47 13.86
N LEU A 128 -1.48 -1.39 13.87
CA LEU A 128 -0.74 -0.18 14.23
C LEU A 128 -0.37 0.57 12.95
N VAL A 129 -0.91 1.78 12.77
CA VAL A 129 -0.68 2.57 11.55
C VAL A 129 0.44 3.57 11.78
N VAL A 130 1.49 3.48 10.96
CA VAL A 130 2.71 4.31 11.06
C VAL A 130 2.99 5.03 9.74
N GLY A 131 3.85 6.06 9.77
CA GLY A 131 4.23 6.84 8.59
C GLY A 131 4.39 8.32 8.93
N VAL A 132 4.99 9.12 8.06
CA VAL A 132 5.22 10.54 8.31
C VAL A 132 3.92 11.36 8.29
N ASN A 133 3.97 12.60 8.76
CA ASN A 133 2.81 13.49 8.71
C ASN A 133 2.45 13.84 7.25
N GLY A 134 1.15 13.91 6.95
CA GLY A 134 0.65 14.32 5.63
C GLY A 134 0.56 13.21 4.58
N VAL A 135 1.03 11.98 4.87
CA VAL A 135 0.92 10.85 3.93
C VAL A 135 -0.48 10.23 3.85
N GLY A 136 -1.42 10.66 4.68
CA GLY A 136 -2.80 10.16 4.66
C GLY A 136 -3.11 9.04 5.66
N LYS A 137 -2.33 8.88 6.76
CA LYS A 137 -2.60 7.87 7.81
C LYS A 137 -4.04 7.89 8.31
N THR A 138 -4.47 9.02 8.89
CA THR A 138 -5.82 9.17 9.47
C THR A 138 -6.93 8.91 8.46
N THR A 139 -6.73 9.36 7.21
CA THR A 139 -7.67 9.08 6.11
C THR A 139 -7.71 7.59 5.76
N THR A 140 -6.55 6.94 5.68
CA THR A 140 -6.46 5.49 5.42
C THR A 140 -7.14 4.69 6.52
N ILE A 141 -6.91 5.04 7.79
CA ILE A 141 -7.59 4.44 8.95
C ILE A 141 -9.11 4.56 8.82
N GLY A 142 -9.60 5.78 8.52
CA GLY A 142 -11.04 6.01 8.36
C GLY A 142 -11.66 5.18 7.24
N LYS A 143 -10.96 5.03 6.12
CA LYS A 143 -11.41 4.20 4.98
C LYS A 143 -11.41 2.70 5.34
N ILE A 144 -10.36 2.20 5.98
CA ILE A 144 -10.29 0.81 6.46
C ILE A 144 -11.41 0.53 7.47
N ALA A 145 -11.58 1.41 8.46
CA ALA A 145 -12.62 1.29 9.47
C ALA A 145 -14.03 1.27 8.84
N SER A 146 -14.28 2.14 7.87
CA SER A 146 -15.57 2.19 7.18
C SER A 146 -15.87 0.92 6.38
N LYS A 147 -14.87 0.35 5.68
CA LYS A 147 -15.02 -0.91 4.96
C LYS A 147 -15.32 -2.08 5.91
N LEU A 148 -14.56 -2.19 6.99
CA LEU A 148 -14.75 -3.25 7.99
C LEU A 148 -16.10 -3.12 8.70
N ALA A 149 -16.53 -1.91 9.05
CA ALA A 149 -17.83 -1.66 9.68
C ALA A 149 -19.00 -2.00 8.74
N ARG A 150 -18.93 -1.65 7.45
CA ARG A 150 -19.92 -2.05 6.44
C ARG A 150 -20.04 -3.57 6.33
N ALA A 151 -18.92 -4.29 6.45
CA ALA A 151 -18.89 -5.75 6.47
C ALA A 151 -19.25 -6.35 7.85
N GLY A 152 -19.88 -5.57 8.74
CA GLY A 152 -20.39 -6.03 10.03
C GLY A 152 -19.34 -6.29 11.10
N LYS A 153 -18.07 -5.86 10.91
CA LYS A 153 -17.01 -6.01 11.92
C LYS A 153 -17.11 -4.92 12.97
N LYS A 154 -16.93 -5.31 14.23
CA LYS A 154 -16.87 -4.39 15.35
C LYS A 154 -15.46 -3.79 15.45
N VAL A 155 -15.33 -2.51 15.10
CA VAL A 155 -14.05 -1.79 15.03
C VAL A 155 -13.93 -0.81 16.18
N VAL A 156 -12.72 -0.69 16.76
CA VAL A 156 -12.36 0.34 17.74
C VAL A 156 -11.13 1.11 17.23
N LEU A 157 -11.23 2.44 17.20
CA LEU A 157 -10.13 3.32 16.83
C LEU A 157 -9.40 3.85 18.05
N GLY A 158 -8.07 4.03 17.95
CA GLY A 158 -7.23 4.64 18.96
C GLY A 158 -6.53 5.89 18.43
N ALA A 159 -6.76 7.05 19.07
CA ALA A 159 -6.18 8.33 18.69
C ALA A 159 -4.85 8.57 19.42
N ALA A 160 -3.77 7.86 19.02
CA ALA A 160 -2.47 7.98 19.67
C ALA A 160 -1.55 9.07 19.05
N ASP A 161 -1.98 9.84 18.05
CA ASP A 161 -1.31 11.11 17.65
C ASP A 161 -1.75 12.26 18.57
N THR A 162 -1.42 12.14 19.87
CA THR A 162 -1.93 13.01 20.94
C THR A 162 -1.41 14.44 20.91
N PHE A 163 -0.39 14.71 20.09
CA PHE A 163 0.23 16.04 19.98
C PHE A 163 -0.36 16.90 18.85
N ARG A 164 -1.31 16.34 18.06
CA ARG A 164 -1.94 17.05 16.96
C ARG A 164 -3.45 17.05 17.10
N ALA A 165 -3.99 18.14 17.67
CA ALA A 165 -5.44 18.28 17.84
C ALA A 165 -6.22 18.00 16.56
N ALA A 166 -5.79 18.59 15.43
CA ALA A 166 -6.44 18.39 14.15
C ALA A 166 -6.43 16.90 13.67
N ALA A 167 -5.43 16.11 14.05
CA ALA A 167 -5.39 14.68 13.70
C ALA A 167 -6.42 13.89 14.54
N VAL A 168 -6.49 14.19 15.85
CA VAL A 168 -7.49 13.60 16.75
C VAL A 168 -8.89 13.95 16.29
N ASP A 169 -9.19 15.24 16.01
CA ASP A 169 -10.49 15.69 15.53
C ASP A 169 -10.86 15.05 14.18
N GLN A 170 -9.91 14.92 13.27
CA GLN A 170 -10.13 14.23 12.00
C GLN A 170 -10.48 12.75 12.21
N LEU A 171 -9.79 12.06 13.13
CA LEU A 171 -10.08 10.66 13.44
C LEU A 171 -11.46 10.48 14.08
N VAL A 172 -11.91 11.46 14.94
CA VAL A 172 -13.25 11.48 15.50
C VAL A 172 -14.30 11.59 14.39
N ILE A 173 -14.13 12.49 13.44
CA ILE A 173 -15.04 12.63 12.29
C ILE A 173 -15.13 11.31 11.50
N TRP A 174 -14.00 10.64 11.29
CA TRP A 174 -13.99 9.32 10.63
C TRP A 174 -14.71 8.25 11.44
N ALA A 175 -14.51 8.21 12.77
CA ALA A 175 -15.21 7.29 13.66
C ALA A 175 -16.74 7.47 13.60
N GLU A 176 -17.21 8.72 13.66
CA GLU A 176 -18.63 9.07 13.55
C GLU A 176 -19.21 8.65 12.19
N ARG A 177 -18.51 8.95 11.09
CA ARG A 177 -18.95 8.57 9.72
C ARG A 177 -19.01 7.06 9.51
N ALA A 178 -18.07 6.32 10.11
CA ALA A 178 -18.02 4.87 10.00
C ALA A 178 -18.95 4.17 11.04
N GLY A 179 -19.48 4.90 12.02
CA GLY A 179 -20.27 4.33 13.10
C GLY A 179 -19.49 3.42 14.03
N VAL A 180 -18.20 3.74 14.28
CA VAL A 180 -17.29 2.90 15.09
C VAL A 180 -16.86 3.62 16.37
N ASP A 181 -16.47 2.84 17.37
CA ASP A 181 -15.96 3.37 18.65
C ASP A 181 -14.58 4.00 18.49
N ILE A 182 -14.32 5.06 19.27
CA ILE A 182 -13.00 5.68 19.35
C ILE A 182 -12.56 5.87 20.82
N VAL A 183 -11.29 5.59 21.09
CA VAL A 183 -10.63 5.87 22.36
C VAL A 183 -9.65 7.01 22.13
N ARG A 184 -9.79 8.07 22.94
CA ARG A 184 -8.91 9.25 22.94
C ARG A 184 -8.68 9.70 24.39
N GLN A 185 -7.58 10.40 24.61
CA GLN A 185 -7.27 11.05 25.87
C GLN A 185 -7.05 12.56 25.64
N GLU A 186 -6.68 13.27 26.70
CA GLU A 186 -6.35 14.69 26.60
C GLU A 186 -5.12 14.94 25.71
N MET A 187 -5.05 16.15 25.17
CA MET A 187 -3.89 16.57 24.37
C MET A 187 -2.60 16.45 25.14
N GLY A 188 -1.59 15.86 24.49
CA GLY A 188 -0.28 15.61 25.10
C GLY A 188 -0.22 14.40 26.04
N ALA A 189 -1.29 13.62 26.14
CA ALA A 189 -1.24 12.34 26.84
C ALA A 189 -0.20 11.40 26.22
N ASP A 190 0.32 10.44 27.00
CA ASP A 190 1.26 9.44 26.49
C ASP A 190 0.60 8.57 25.41
N PRO A 191 1.12 8.56 24.17
CA PRO A 191 0.58 7.75 23.07
C PRO A 191 0.45 6.26 23.41
N ALA A 192 1.39 5.73 24.20
CA ALA A 192 1.35 4.34 24.64
C ALA A 192 0.21 4.07 25.63
N SER A 193 -0.18 5.06 26.45
CA SER A 193 -1.35 4.95 27.33
C SER A 193 -2.63 4.88 26.53
N VAL A 194 -2.77 5.73 25.50
CA VAL A 194 -3.93 5.69 24.58
C VAL A 194 -4.02 4.33 23.87
N ALA A 195 -2.91 3.82 23.37
CA ALA A 195 -2.86 2.53 22.70
C ALA A 195 -3.27 1.38 23.63
N TYR A 196 -2.75 1.39 24.87
CA TYR A 196 -3.10 0.40 25.89
C TYR A 196 -4.60 0.42 26.22
N ASP A 197 -5.16 1.60 26.49
CA ASP A 197 -6.58 1.76 26.82
C ASP A 197 -7.47 1.38 25.66
N THR A 198 -7.05 1.69 24.41
CA THR A 198 -7.77 1.30 23.20
C THR A 198 -7.89 -0.21 23.09
N VAL A 199 -6.77 -0.94 23.19
CA VAL A 199 -6.76 -2.39 23.06
C VAL A 199 -7.51 -3.05 24.22
N LYS A 200 -7.34 -2.55 25.45
CA LYS A 200 -8.06 -3.04 26.62
C LYS A 200 -9.58 -2.83 26.50
N SER A 201 -10.01 -1.66 26.03
CA SER A 201 -11.43 -1.37 25.74
C SER A 201 -11.99 -2.30 24.66
N ALA A 202 -11.22 -2.54 23.60
CA ALA A 202 -11.61 -3.40 22.50
C ALA A 202 -11.80 -4.86 22.95
N VAL A 203 -10.88 -5.39 23.77
CA VAL A 203 -11.00 -6.74 24.35
C VAL A 203 -12.25 -6.82 25.22
N ALA A 204 -12.47 -5.85 26.10
CA ALA A 204 -13.64 -5.82 27.00
C ALA A 204 -14.97 -5.75 26.23
N LYS A 205 -15.00 -5.08 25.08
CA LYS A 205 -16.17 -4.94 24.20
C LYS A 205 -16.35 -6.08 23.22
N GLY A 206 -15.41 -7.03 23.16
CA GLY A 206 -15.41 -8.11 22.17
C GLY A 206 -15.29 -7.58 20.73
N ALA A 207 -14.45 -6.59 20.50
CA ALA A 207 -14.22 -6.04 19.17
C ALA A 207 -13.49 -7.04 18.27
N ASP A 208 -13.76 -6.98 16.97
CA ASP A 208 -13.07 -7.79 15.97
C ASP A 208 -11.73 -7.17 15.58
N VAL A 209 -11.68 -5.82 15.46
CA VAL A 209 -10.52 -5.08 14.96
C VAL A 209 -10.24 -3.85 15.82
N VAL A 210 -8.95 -3.58 16.02
CA VAL A 210 -8.44 -2.33 16.60
C VAL A 210 -7.52 -1.67 15.58
N ILE A 211 -7.70 -0.35 15.36
CA ILE A 211 -6.81 0.43 14.49
C ILE A 211 -6.29 1.62 15.29
N ILE A 212 -4.97 1.75 15.39
CA ILE A 212 -4.31 2.79 16.20
C ILE A 212 -3.60 3.77 15.27
N ASP A 213 -4.02 5.05 15.29
CA ASP A 213 -3.33 6.16 14.61
C ASP A 213 -2.15 6.63 15.46
N THR A 214 -1.00 6.87 14.84
CA THR A 214 0.22 7.30 15.53
C THR A 214 0.77 8.61 14.99
N ALA A 215 1.60 9.27 15.79
CA ALA A 215 2.38 10.43 15.35
C ALA A 215 3.31 10.06 14.18
N GLY A 216 3.65 11.06 13.36
CA GLY A 216 4.53 10.90 12.20
C GLY A 216 5.65 11.94 12.12
N ARG A 217 6.23 12.34 13.25
CA ARG A 217 7.24 13.40 13.34
C ARG A 217 8.64 12.89 13.04
N LEU A 218 8.95 12.65 11.76
CA LEU A 218 10.24 12.08 11.35
C LEU A 218 11.45 13.00 11.64
N HIS A 219 11.25 14.29 11.83
CA HIS A 219 12.35 15.24 12.18
C HIS A 219 12.96 14.95 13.56
N ASN A 220 12.21 14.31 14.49
CA ASN A 220 12.73 13.79 15.76
C ASN A 220 12.66 12.26 15.73
N ARG A 221 13.50 11.68 14.90
CA ARG A 221 13.49 10.28 14.50
C ARG A 221 13.65 9.31 15.66
N VAL A 222 14.61 9.60 16.55
CA VAL A 222 14.91 8.71 17.69
C VAL A 222 13.71 8.63 18.64
N ASP A 223 13.12 9.76 18.97
CA ASP A 223 11.99 9.81 19.90
C ASP A 223 10.76 9.14 19.29
N LEU A 224 10.49 9.38 17.98
CA LEU A 224 9.38 8.72 17.29
C LEU A 224 9.55 7.19 17.32
N MET A 225 10.75 6.68 17.04
CA MET A 225 11.00 5.24 17.00
C MET A 225 10.91 4.61 18.39
N ASN A 226 11.36 5.32 19.42
CA ASN A 226 11.18 4.91 20.83
C ASN A 226 9.69 4.87 21.22
N GLU A 227 8.92 5.89 20.81
CA GLU A 227 7.48 5.97 21.05
C GLU A 227 6.74 4.80 20.38
N LEU A 228 7.00 4.54 19.10
CA LEU A 228 6.39 3.42 18.34
C LEU A 228 6.76 2.05 18.97
N THR A 229 7.99 1.88 19.42
CA THR A 229 8.44 0.69 20.14
C THR A 229 7.68 0.54 21.46
N LYS A 230 7.49 1.62 22.21
CA LYS A 230 6.72 1.64 23.46
C LYS A 230 5.26 1.27 23.21
N ILE A 231 4.62 1.87 22.20
CA ILE A 231 3.25 1.56 21.79
C ILE A 231 3.11 0.06 21.49
N ARG A 232 3.99 -0.49 20.67
CA ARG A 232 3.99 -1.92 20.34
C ARG A 232 4.11 -2.81 21.57
N ASN A 233 5.02 -2.47 22.49
CA ASN A 233 5.25 -3.24 23.70
C ASN A 233 4.04 -3.22 24.67
N VAL A 234 3.26 -2.13 24.72
CA VAL A 234 2.05 -2.08 25.57
C VAL A 234 0.88 -2.82 24.92
N ILE A 235 0.78 -2.84 23.58
CA ILE A 235 -0.20 -3.64 22.86
C ILE A 235 0.01 -5.13 23.16
N SER A 236 1.25 -5.63 23.07
CA SER A 236 1.57 -7.05 23.32
C SER A 236 1.38 -7.48 24.78
N LYS A 237 1.26 -6.54 25.74
CA LYS A 237 0.86 -6.88 27.13
C LYS A 237 -0.62 -7.25 27.23
N VAL A 238 -1.47 -6.76 26.34
CA VAL A 238 -2.92 -7.00 26.33
C VAL A 238 -3.28 -8.10 25.34
N VAL A 239 -2.68 -8.05 24.15
CA VAL A 239 -2.81 -9.04 23.07
C VAL A 239 -1.41 -9.58 22.78
N PRO A 240 -1.02 -10.76 23.29
CA PRO A 240 0.36 -11.25 23.28
C PRO A 240 1.01 -11.34 21.90
N ASP A 241 0.25 -11.65 20.86
CA ASP A 241 0.68 -11.70 19.46
C ASP A 241 0.43 -10.39 18.69
N GLY A 242 -0.01 -9.34 19.37
CA GLY A 242 -0.26 -8.02 18.78
C GLY A 242 0.93 -7.05 18.85
N PRO A 243 0.91 -6.00 18.01
CA PRO A 243 0.01 -5.85 16.89
C PRO A 243 0.28 -6.91 15.81
N GLN A 244 -0.77 -7.48 15.23
CA GLN A 244 -0.67 -8.45 14.15
C GLN A 244 -0.22 -7.77 12.85
N GLU A 245 -0.57 -6.50 12.70
CA GLU A 245 -0.19 -5.70 11.54
C GLU A 245 0.43 -4.36 11.95
N VAL A 246 1.60 -4.05 11.41
CA VAL A 246 2.19 -2.71 11.43
C VAL A 246 2.12 -2.18 10.00
N LEU A 247 1.09 -1.37 9.74
CA LEU A 247 0.79 -0.81 8.43
C LEU A 247 1.55 0.50 8.23
N LEU A 248 2.53 0.52 7.34
CA LEU A 248 3.23 1.74 6.95
C LEU A 248 2.50 2.43 5.79
N VAL A 249 2.05 3.67 6.03
CA VAL A 249 1.42 4.50 5.01
C VAL A 249 2.47 5.44 4.39
N LEU A 250 2.54 5.44 3.07
CA LEU A 250 3.47 6.23 2.26
C LEU A 250 2.70 7.03 1.21
N ASP A 251 3.24 8.20 0.85
CA ASP A 251 2.73 9.06 -0.21
C ASP A 251 3.49 8.78 -1.50
N ALA A 252 2.84 8.14 -2.48
CA ALA A 252 3.45 7.78 -3.77
C ALA A 252 3.90 9.02 -4.58
N SER A 253 3.27 10.18 -4.38
CA SER A 253 3.63 11.40 -5.10
C SER A 253 5.02 11.94 -4.74
N THR A 254 5.58 11.50 -3.63
CA THR A 254 6.91 11.94 -3.16
C THR A 254 8.07 11.15 -3.78
N GLY A 255 7.79 10.11 -4.60
CA GLY A 255 8.80 9.35 -5.33
C GLY A 255 9.88 8.76 -4.42
N GLN A 256 11.16 9.02 -4.72
CA GLN A 256 12.29 8.50 -3.95
C GLN A 256 12.27 8.86 -2.46
N ASN A 257 11.60 9.95 -2.05
CA ASN A 257 11.44 10.27 -0.63
C ASN A 257 10.55 9.24 0.08
N ALA A 258 9.50 8.70 -0.59
CA ALA A 258 8.68 7.62 -0.04
C ALA A 258 9.53 6.38 0.26
N PHE A 259 10.45 6.06 -0.66
CA PHE A 259 11.38 4.95 -0.49
C PHE A 259 12.32 5.13 0.72
N GLN A 260 12.91 6.32 0.88
CA GLN A 260 13.75 6.61 2.05
C GLN A 260 12.97 6.48 3.35
N GLN A 261 11.75 7.04 3.41
CA GLN A 261 10.86 6.89 4.57
C GLN A 261 10.56 5.41 4.87
N ALA A 262 10.23 4.64 3.84
CA ALA A 262 9.93 3.22 3.99
C ALA A 262 11.09 2.44 4.60
N ARG A 263 12.32 2.66 4.11
CA ARG A 263 13.55 2.04 4.65
C ARG A 263 13.77 2.39 6.13
N GLU A 264 13.50 3.63 6.49
CA GLU A 264 13.64 4.13 7.86
C GLU A 264 12.66 3.45 8.83
N PHE A 265 11.37 3.44 8.47
CA PHE A 265 10.34 2.80 9.28
C PHE A 265 10.53 1.28 9.34
N ALA A 266 10.86 0.62 8.23
CA ALA A 266 11.09 -0.82 8.18
C ALA A 266 12.19 -1.27 9.15
N ARG A 267 13.28 -0.47 9.27
CA ARG A 267 14.38 -0.75 10.21
C ARG A 267 13.97 -0.62 11.68
N ALA A 268 13.02 0.26 11.98
CA ALA A 268 12.73 0.65 13.35
C ALA A 268 11.47 0.01 13.94
N THR A 269 10.46 -0.35 13.13
CA THR A 269 9.13 -0.70 13.65
C THR A 269 8.62 -2.09 13.25
N LYS A 270 9.40 -2.93 12.59
CA LYS A 270 8.97 -4.23 12.06
C LYS A 270 7.68 -4.10 11.25
N VAL A 271 7.69 -3.23 10.24
CA VAL A 271 6.59 -3.06 9.29
C VAL A 271 6.23 -4.41 8.67
N THR A 272 4.94 -4.73 8.62
CA THR A 272 4.43 -5.99 8.07
C THR A 272 3.66 -5.81 6.78
N SER A 273 3.16 -4.60 6.51
CA SER A 273 2.41 -4.28 5.30
C SER A 273 2.54 -2.80 4.92
N LEU A 274 2.31 -2.50 3.65
CA LEU A 274 2.37 -1.16 3.09
C LEU A 274 1.00 -0.69 2.61
N ALA A 275 0.75 0.62 2.74
CA ALA A 275 -0.31 1.32 2.03
C ALA A 275 0.30 2.49 1.26
N LEU A 276 0.05 2.56 -0.04
CA LEU A 276 0.47 3.69 -0.89
C LEU A 276 -0.73 4.58 -1.20
N THR A 277 -0.61 5.86 -0.88
CA THR A 277 -1.66 6.87 -1.08
C THR A 277 -1.30 7.84 -2.20
N LYS A 278 -2.29 8.61 -2.67
CA LYS A 278 -2.13 9.68 -3.68
C LYS A 278 -1.56 9.20 -5.00
N LEU A 279 -1.85 7.96 -5.37
CA LEU A 279 -1.37 7.39 -6.62
C LEU A 279 -2.08 8.06 -7.83
N ASP A 280 -3.31 8.55 -7.64
CA ASP A 280 -4.11 9.28 -8.61
C ASP A 280 -3.48 10.60 -9.09
N GLY A 281 -2.70 11.25 -8.24
CA GLY A 281 -1.97 12.49 -8.55
C GLY A 281 -0.52 12.29 -8.99
N SER A 282 -0.03 11.06 -9.07
CA SER A 282 1.38 10.75 -9.30
C SER A 282 1.65 10.23 -10.72
N ALA A 283 2.64 10.81 -11.39
CA ALA A 283 3.24 10.24 -12.60
C ALA A 283 4.32 9.18 -12.29
N LYS A 284 4.45 8.76 -11.02
CA LYS A 284 5.58 8.01 -10.48
C LYS A 284 5.20 6.59 -10.06
N GLY A 285 4.46 5.87 -10.91
CA GLY A 285 4.01 4.50 -10.61
C GLY A 285 5.13 3.49 -10.38
N GLY A 286 6.31 3.73 -10.95
CA GLY A 286 7.48 2.88 -10.75
C GLY A 286 7.96 2.81 -9.30
N VAL A 287 7.72 3.85 -8.48
CA VAL A 287 8.09 3.85 -7.06
C VAL A 287 7.44 2.70 -6.29
N VAL A 288 6.24 2.26 -6.71
CA VAL A 288 5.53 1.10 -6.13
C VAL A 288 6.38 -0.16 -6.25
N VAL A 289 6.88 -0.41 -7.46
CA VAL A 289 7.69 -1.59 -7.79
C VAL A 289 9.01 -1.55 -7.02
N GLY A 290 9.69 -0.39 -7.03
CA GLY A 290 10.97 -0.22 -6.33
C GLY A 290 10.84 -0.42 -4.81
N ILE A 291 9.80 0.10 -4.18
CA ILE A 291 9.58 -0.05 -2.73
C ILE A 291 9.34 -1.52 -2.37
N VAL A 292 8.48 -2.21 -3.12
CA VAL A 292 8.15 -3.62 -2.84
C VAL A 292 9.36 -4.52 -3.09
N ASP A 293 10.06 -4.35 -4.23
CA ASP A 293 11.26 -5.14 -4.58
C ASP A 293 12.35 -4.99 -3.53
N GLN A 294 12.69 -3.76 -3.13
CA GLN A 294 13.85 -3.55 -2.25
C GLN A 294 13.57 -3.80 -0.77
N LEU A 295 12.34 -3.62 -0.31
CA LEU A 295 12.00 -3.82 1.10
C LEU A 295 11.46 -5.21 1.40
N GLN A 296 10.97 -5.92 0.40
CA GLN A 296 10.32 -7.22 0.56
C GLN A 296 9.21 -7.20 1.62
N ILE A 297 8.44 -6.10 1.63
CA ILE A 297 7.26 -5.92 2.48
C ILE A 297 6.03 -5.88 1.56
N PRO A 298 4.99 -6.69 1.83
CA PRO A 298 3.83 -6.77 0.96
C PRO A 298 3.07 -5.43 0.92
N LEU A 299 2.75 -4.98 -0.29
CA LEU A 299 1.82 -3.88 -0.49
C LEU A 299 0.39 -4.42 -0.35
N LYS A 300 -0.37 -3.86 0.58
CA LYS A 300 -1.71 -4.31 0.91
C LYS A 300 -2.79 -3.39 0.39
N TYR A 301 -2.57 -2.07 0.46
CA TYR A 301 -3.57 -1.08 0.06
C TYR A 301 -3.00 -0.04 -0.91
N ILE A 302 -3.87 0.41 -1.82
CA ILE A 302 -3.63 1.55 -2.70
C ILE A 302 -4.75 2.58 -2.54
N GLY A 303 -4.37 3.84 -2.28
CA GLY A 303 -5.26 4.99 -2.28
C GLY A 303 -5.21 5.71 -3.62
N ILE A 304 -6.35 5.76 -4.29
CA ILE A 304 -6.53 6.30 -5.65
C ILE A 304 -7.48 7.50 -5.69
N GLY A 305 -7.69 8.16 -4.56
CA GLY A 305 -8.56 9.31 -4.44
C GLY A 305 -8.97 9.58 -3.00
N GLU A 306 -9.89 10.53 -2.78
CA GLU A 306 -10.30 11.00 -1.45
C GLU A 306 -11.52 10.25 -0.87
N GLY A 307 -12.38 9.66 -1.70
CA GLY A 307 -13.57 8.92 -1.29
C GLY A 307 -13.27 7.70 -0.42
N VAL A 308 -14.26 7.24 0.35
CA VAL A 308 -14.11 6.03 1.19
C VAL A 308 -13.76 4.81 0.34
N ASP A 309 -14.34 4.71 -0.84
CA ASP A 309 -14.17 3.56 -1.75
C ASP A 309 -12.91 3.67 -2.62
N ASP A 310 -12.17 4.79 -2.51
CA ASP A 310 -10.90 5.02 -3.22
C ASP A 310 -9.69 4.39 -2.51
N LEU A 311 -9.89 3.58 -1.48
CA LEU A 311 -8.89 2.69 -0.91
C LEU A 311 -9.18 1.27 -1.40
N LYS A 312 -8.24 0.69 -2.17
CA LYS A 312 -8.38 -0.65 -2.74
C LYS A 312 -7.36 -1.60 -2.15
N LEU A 313 -7.72 -2.88 -2.05
CA LEU A 313 -6.73 -3.93 -1.84
C LEU A 313 -5.84 -4.03 -3.07
N PHE A 314 -4.56 -4.21 -2.85
CA PHE A 314 -3.59 -4.33 -3.93
C PHE A 314 -3.72 -5.70 -4.62
N ASP A 315 -3.81 -5.66 -5.94
CA ASP A 315 -3.65 -6.82 -6.80
C ASP A 315 -2.47 -6.57 -7.76
N ARG A 316 -1.44 -7.42 -7.67
CA ARG A 316 -0.20 -7.24 -8.43
C ARG A 316 -0.37 -7.40 -9.93
N LYS A 317 -1.24 -8.34 -10.37
CA LYS A 317 -1.49 -8.58 -11.79
C LYS A 317 -2.26 -7.41 -12.38
N GLU A 318 -3.37 -7.03 -11.72
CA GLU A 318 -4.19 -5.90 -12.15
C GLU A 318 -3.39 -4.58 -12.15
N PHE A 319 -2.51 -4.38 -11.17
CA PHE A 319 -1.62 -3.23 -11.13
C PHE A 319 -0.61 -3.25 -12.29
N ALA A 320 0.09 -4.38 -12.50
CA ALA A 320 1.03 -4.51 -13.61
C ALA A 320 0.31 -4.33 -14.96
N ASP A 321 -0.86 -4.93 -15.16
CA ASP A 321 -1.68 -4.76 -16.36
C ASP A 321 -2.07 -3.30 -16.57
N SER A 322 -2.47 -2.60 -15.50
CA SER A 322 -2.85 -1.20 -15.57
C SER A 322 -1.72 -0.28 -16.04
N LEU A 323 -0.45 -0.60 -15.73
CA LEU A 323 0.70 0.19 -16.19
C LEU A 323 0.87 0.19 -17.72
N PHE A 324 0.32 -0.83 -18.41
CA PHE A 324 0.45 -1.04 -19.85
C PHE A 324 -0.88 -0.87 -20.62
N ASP A 325 -1.97 -0.48 -19.95
CA ASP A 325 -3.26 -0.34 -20.61
C ASP A 325 -3.37 0.94 -21.46
N ILE A 326 -3.36 0.75 -22.79
CA ILE A 326 -3.44 1.80 -23.80
C ILE A 326 -4.90 2.26 -24.04
N SER A 327 -5.89 1.47 -23.64
CA SER A 327 -7.30 1.74 -23.98
C SER A 327 -7.81 3.05 -23.36
N SER A 328 -7.22 3.47 -22.26
CA SER A 328 -7.53 4.72 -21.56
C SER A 328 -6.97 5.99 -22.23
N ILE A 329 -6.07 5.84 -23.24
CA ILE A 329 -5.40 6.97 -23.92
C ILE A 329 -6.17 7.41 -25.17
N LYS A 330 -7.05 6.54 -25.71
CA LYS A 330 -7.78 6.78 -26.96
C LYS A 330 -9.16 7.43 -26.79
N SER A 331 -9.52 7.86 -25.57
CA SER A 331 -10.81 8.51 -25.30
C SER A 331 -10.67 10.00 -24.96
#